data_e43358453ba03123e8fc4d69d624004a
#
_entry.id   e43358453ba03123e8fc4d69d624004a
#
_cell.length_a   1.000
_cell.length_b   1.000
_cell.length_c   1.000
_cell.angle_alpha   90.00
_cell.angle_beta   90.00
_cell.angle_gamma   90.00
#
_symmetry.space_group_name_H-M   'P 1'
#
loop_
_entity.id
_entity.type
_entity.pdbx_description
1 polymer ?
#
loop_
_entity_poly.entity_id
_entity_poly.type
_entity_poly.pdbx_seq_one_letter_code
_entity_poly.pdbx_strand_id
1 'polypeptide(L)'
;MYKKIYKSMCFVVLFALIVSSLFVILVSYSLINAYMRDKLEEEAVIAAELIEESRDSSAPGGDYLSFLSPRIHIYDENGVSEDGKHADSKITSVTKPSYIGNKGYAVPLSDGTLYVESEYGRLTDILLLVAGTAVVICVFIYFLCSWISSALTRSIVEPLENIYSYEQDAVYDELEPFITRITTQGKEIKRQENKVKEQKLRLHAISENMSEGLIVVDKSKNILSVNKSVVELFSPEDINVKHKPFSVLTADKKLSEYLSKALTGEKVYTSIEKYGKTYQFFYSPVYEKSEIDGAVILVIDVSERMKTEQIRREFSANVSHELKTPLTAIHGYSQIITGGLAKEQDIMGFAEKIEKESFRMINLIDDIIKLSRLDEQAEAPEKENLNLLGLCDEVVSKLRSKAEKRGITITVSGVESSIYANKIQISEMIYNLCDNAIKYNVENGSVDITVTKGGFAVADTGIGIPEEYKDRIFERFFRADKSHSKNIGGTGLGLSIVKHVAMSNNALIDVQSAPGKGSVFTVTFKDIS
;
A
#
# COMPACT_ATOMS: atom_id res chain seq x y z
N MET A 1 23.08 27.43 -51.20
CA MET A 1 23.63 26.40 -50.29
C MET A 1 22.61 25.96 -49.22
N TYR A 2 21.88 26.90 -48.65
CA TYR A 2 20.85 26.76 -47.62
C TYR A 2 19.78 25.68 -47.88
N LYS A 3 19.06 25.74 -49.03
CA LYS A 3 17.98 24.80 -49.35
C LYS A 3 18.42 23.33 -49.45
N LYS A 4 19.69 23.09 -49.87
CA LYS A 4 20.23 21.72 -49.95
C LYS A 4 20.58 21.15 -48.59
N ILE A 5 21.21 21.94 -47.72
CA ILE A 5 21.59 21.53 -46.36
C ILE A 5 20.32 21.27 -45.52
N TYR A 6 19.34 22.19 -45.58
CA TYR A 6 18.06 22.04 -44.89
C TYR A 6 17.31 20.78 -45.33
N LYS A 7 17.17 20.53 -46.64
CA LYS A 7 16.52 19.31 -47.15
C LYS A 7 17.25 18.03 -46.71
N SER A 8 18.58 18.03 -46.74
CA SER A 8 19.38 16.88 -46.31
C SER A 8 19.23 16.61 -44.82
N MET A 9 19.24 17.65 -43.96
CA MET A 9 19.01 17.50 -42.51
C MET A 9 17.60 17.03 -42.20
N CYS A 10 16.57 17.59 -42.82
CA CYS A 10 15.19 17.14 -42.64
C CYS A 10 15.01 15.67 -43.06
N PHE A 11 15.67 15.24 -44.14
CA PHE A 11 15.61 13.85 -44.58
C PHE A 11 16.27 12.90 -43.60
N VAL A 12 17.45 13.24 -43.06
CA VAL A 12 18.16 12.42 -42.09
C VAL A 12 17.37 12.30 -40.79
N VAL A 13 16.79 13.42 -40.31
CA VAL A 13 15.94 13.41 -39.09
C VAL A 13 14.69 12.56 -39.29
N LEU A 14 14.01 12.73 -40.45
CA LEU A 14 12.83 11.94 -40.77
C LEU A 14 13.14 10.42 -40.79
N PHE A 15 14.25 10.06 -41.46
CA PHE A 15 14.69 8.67 -41.54
C PHE A 15 15.02 8.10 -40.18
N ALA A 16 15.75 8.85 -39.32
CA ALA A 16 16.09 8.43 -37.97
C ALA A 16 14.84 8.24 -37.08
N LEU A 17 13.85 9.12 -37.22
CA LEU A 17 12.58 9.03 -36.49
C LEU A 17 11.75 7.80 -36.89
N ILE A 18 11.68 7.51 -38.21
CA ILE A 18 10.98 6.32 -38.70
C ILE A 18 11.64 5.04 -38.16
N VAL A 19 12.98 4.96 -38.24
CA VAL A 19 13.72 3.80 -37.75
C VAL A 19 13.55 3.63 -36.23
N SER A 20 13.64 4.73 -35.47
CA SER A 20 13.45 4.72 -34.03
C SER A 20 12.02 4.30 -33.63
N SER A 21 11.00 4.80 -34.31
CA SER A 21 9.62 4.43 -34.02
C SER A 21 9.33 2.95 -34.32
N LEU A 22 9.87 2.44 -35.43
CA LEU A 22 9.77 1.03 -35.79
C LEU A 22 10.44 0.14 -34.73
N PHE A 23 11.62 0.56 -34.26
CA PHE A 23 12.34 -0.16 -33.20
C PHE A 23 11.55 -0.19 -31.88
N VAL A 24 11.00 0.95 -31.44
CA VAL A 24 10.17 1.04 -30.24
C VAL A 24 8.94 0.13 -30.33
N ILE A 25 8.25 0.14 -31.47
CA ILE A 25 7.08 -0.71 -31.70
C ILE A 25 7.49 -2.18 -31.61
N LEU A 26 8.62 -2.57 -32.20
CA LEU A 26 9.09 -3.94 -32.25
C LEU A 26 9.54 -4.45 -30.86
N VAL A 27 10.24 -3.61 -30.09
CA VAL A 27 10.64 -3.90 -28.72
C VAL A 27 9.41 -3.97 -27.79
N SER A 28 8.49 -3.02 -27.91
CA SER A 28 7.25 -3.02 -27.13
C SER A 28 6.42 -4.28 -27.40
N TYR A 29 6.31 -4.66 -28.69
CA TYR A 29 5.65 -5.92 -29.07
C TYR A 29 6.31 -7.14 -28.43
N SER A 30 7.64 -7.22 -28.48
CA SER A 30 8.39 -8.35 -27.90
C SER A 30 8.21 -8.44 -26.39
N LEU A 31 8.32 -7.28 -25.69
CA LEU A 31 8.19 -7.20 -24.23
C LEU A 31 6.77 -7.56 -23.77
N ILE A 32 5.77 -6.99 -24.44
CA ILE A 32 4.36 -7.26 -24.11
C ILE A 32 4.04 -8.73 -24.36
N ASN A 33 4.53 -9.30 -25.46
CA ASN A 33 4.31 -10.70 -25.79
C ASN A 33 4.99 -11.65 -24.80
N ALA A 34 6.22 -11.32 -24.35
CA ALA A 34 6.93 -12.07 -23.31
C ALA A 34 6.17 -12.00 -21.97
N TYR A 35 5.80 -10.79 -21.55
CA TYR A 35 5.04 -10.57 -20.32
C TYR A 35 3.69 -11.31 -20.30
N MET A 36 2.97 -11.29 -21.43
CA MET A 36 1.69 -12.01 -21.55
C MET A 36 1.88 -13.53 -21.53
N ARG A 37 3.00 -14.02 -22.07
CA ARG A 37 3.34 -15.45 -22.01
C ARG A 37 3.62 -15.87 -20.57
N ASP A 38 4.52 -15.19 -19.88
CA ASP A 38 4.84 -15.48 -18.48
C ASP A 38 3.61 -15.48 -17.60
N LYS A 39 2.73 -14.48 -17.79
CA LYS A 39 1.49 -14.37 -17.03
C LYS A 39 0.51 -15.52 -17.33
N LEU A 40 0.40 -15.92 -18.60
CA LEU A 40 -0.43 -17.06 -18.99
C LEU A 40 0.11 -18.38 -18.39
N GLU A 41 1.40 -18.55 -18.37
CA GLU A 41 2.07 -19.70 -17.77
C GLU A 41 1.81 -19.75 -16.27
N GLU A 42 2.00 -18.62 -15.57
CA GLU A 42 1.75 -18.51 -14.13
C GLU A 42 0.28 -18.78 -13.78
N GLU A 43 -0.66 -18.16 -14.51
CA GLU A 43 -2.11 -18.40 -14.33
C GLU A 43 -2.47 -19.87 -14.56
N ALA A 44 -1.89 -20.49 -15.58
CA ALA A 44 -2.19 -21.87 -15.92
C ALA A 44 -1.62 -22.89 -14.92
N VAL A 45 -0.40 -22.65 -14.41
CA VAL A 45 0.24 -23.49 -13.40
C VAL A 45 -0.52 -23.41 -12.08
N ILE A 46 -0.82 -22.19 -11.62
CA ILE A 46 -1.60 -21.97 -10.39
C ILE A 46 -2.99 -22.63 -10.50
N ALA A 47 -3.66 -22.46 -11.63
CA ALA A 47 -4.97 -23.07 -11.83
C ALA A 47 -4.87 -24.60 -11.85
N ALA A 48 -3.83 -25.18 -12.45
CA ALA A 48 -3.63 -26.62 -12.48
C ALA A 48 -3.36 -27.18 -11.07
N GLU A 49 -2.50 -26.53 -10.27
CA GLU A 49 -2.21 -26.93 -8.90
C GLU A 49 -3.48 -26.87 -8.02
N LEU A 50 -4.25 -25.77 -8.12
CA LEU A 50 -5.50 -25.63 -7.37
C LEU A 50 -6.52 -26.70 -7.71
N ILE A 51 -6.60 -27.10 -8.98
CA ILE A 51 -7.52 -28.14 -9.43
C ILE A 51 -7.06 -29.52 -8.93
N GLU A 52 -5.77 -29.84 -9.00
CA GLU A 52 -5.24 -31.10 -8.50
C GLU A 52 -5.36 -31.20 -6.97
N GLU A 53 -5.05 -30.14 -6.22
CA GLU A 53 -5.19 -30.10 -4.76
C GLU A 53 -6.64 -30.21 -4.31
N SER A 54 -7.58 -29.62 -5.06
CA SER A 54 -9.02 -29.73 -4.79
C SER A 54 -9.58 -31.14 -5.02
N ARG A 55 -8.96 -31.92 -5.90
CA ARG A 55 -9.34 -33.31 -6.20
C ARG A 55 -8.87 -34.30 -5.14
N ASP A 56 -7.70 -34.05 -4.53
CA ASP A 56 -7.14 -34.88 -3.45
C ASP A 56 -7.87 -34.70 -2.11
N SER A 57 -8.52 -33.54 -1.90
CA SER A 57 -9.38 -33.30 -0.75
C SER A 57 -10.79 -33.78 -1.07
N SER A 58 -11.18 -34.92 -0.51
CA SER A 58 -12.51 -35.56 -0.62
C SER A 58 -13.64 -34.72 -0.01
N ALA A 59 -13.79 -33.47 -0.41
CA ALA A 59 -14.92 -32.61 -0.08
C ALA A 59 -16.00 -32.72 -1.16
N PRO A 60 -17.29 -32.84 -0.78
CA PRO A 60 -18.37 -33.00 -1.75
C PRO A 60 -18.48 -31.77 -2.66
N GLY A 61 -18.54 -32.02 -3.96
CA GLY A 61 -18.62 -31.12 -5.09
C GLY A 61 -19.22 -29.74 -4.81
N GLY A 62 -18.38 -28.80 -4.55
CA GLY A 62 -18.72 -27.38 -4.54
C GLY A 62 -18.16 -26.73 -5.79
N ASP A 63 -18.93 -25.89 -6.37
CA ASP A 63 -18.78 -25.12 -7.60
C ASP A 63 -17.45 -24.35 -7.72
N TYR A 64 -16.32 -25.07 -7.74
CA TYR A 64 -14.95 -24.46 -7.82
C TYR A 64 -14.71 -23.81 -9.18
N LEU A 65 -15.45 -24.23 -10.21
CA LEU A 65 -15.36 -23.67 -11.56
C LEU A 65 -15.89 -22.23 -11.64
N SER A 66 -16.76 -21.82 -10.73
CA SER A 66 -17.28 -20.46 -10.69
C SER A 66 -16.22 -19.39 -10.31
N PHE A 67 -15.10 -19.80 -9.73
CA PHE A 67 -13.98 -18.91 -9.39
C PHE A 67 -12.89 -18.85 -10.46
N LEU A 68 -12.92 -19.75 -11.43
CA LEU A 68 -11.96 -19.74 -12.53
C LEU A 68 -12.33 -18.64 -13.53
N SER A 69 -11.31 -17.97 -14.03
CA SER A 69 -11.48 -16.99 -15.09
C SER A 69 -12.25 -17.62 -16.27
N PRO A 70 -13.18 -16.93 -16.93
CA PRO A 70 -13.91 -17.46 -18.10
C PRO A 70 -13.01 -17.84 -19.28
N ARG A 71 -11.70 -17.60 -19.16
CA ARG A 71 -10.67 -17.97 -20.13
C ARG A 71 -10.03 -19.34 -19.86
N ILE A 72 -10.34 -19.95 -18.73
CA ILE A 72 -9.79 -21.24 -18.34
C ILE A 72 -10.78 -22.32 -18.77
N HIS A 73 -10.34 -23.20 -19.64
CA HIS A 73 -11.11 -24.32 -20.14
C HIS A 73 -10.45 -25.63 -19.72
N ILE A 74 -11.23 -26.51 -19.13
CA ILE A 74 -10.79 -27.86 -18.77
C ILE A 74 -11.39 -28.81 -19.79
N TYR A 75 -10.54 -29.58 -20.45
CA TYR A 75 -10.94 -30.58 -21.41
C TYR A 75 -10.68 -31.97 -20.84
N ASP A 76 -11.65 -32.89 -20.99
CA ASP A 76 -11.49 -34.31 -20.66
C ASP A 76 -10.53 -35.04 -21.61
N GLU A 77 -10.29 -36.32 -21.37
CA GLU A 77 -9.42 -37.16 -22.24
C GLU A 77 -9.97 -37.27 -23.68
N ASN A 78 -11.26 -37.03 -23.89
CA ASN A 78 -11.91 -37.04 -25.20
C ASN A 78 -11.88 -35.64 -25.87
N GLY A 79 -11.34 -34.65 -25.21
CA GLY A 79 -11.21 -33.28 -25.71
C GLY A 79 -12.54 -32.50 -25.67
N VAL A 80 -13.44 -32.83 -24.76
CA VAL A 80 -14.70 -32.10 -24.56
C VAL A 80 -14.61 -31.32 -23.25
N SER A 81 -14.90 -30.02 -23.29
CA SER A 81 -15.01 -29.22 -22.08
C SER A 81 -16.37 -29.36 -21.42
N GLU A 82 -16.48 -28.99 -20.14
CA GLU A 82 -17.78 -28.98 -19.44
C GLU A 82 -18.84 -28.11 -20.12
N ASP A 83 -18.42 -27.08 -20.87
CA ASP A 83 -19.29 -26.21 -21.68
C ASP A 83 -19.70 -26.86 -23.03
N GLY A 84 -19.31 -28.10 -23.28
CA GLY A 84 -19.61 -28.81 -24.53
C GLY A 84 -18.77 -28.35 -25.73
N LYS A 85 -17.72 -27.59 -25.55
CA LYS A 85 -16.79 -27.17 -26.62
C LYS A 85 -15.78 -28.29 -26.88
N HIS A 86 -15.48 -28.54 -28.16
CA HIS A 86 -14.43 -29.47 -28.55
C HIS A 86 -13.09 -28.77 -28.67
N ALA A 87 -12.03 -29.36 -28.07
CA ALA A 87 -10.68 -28.89 -28.17
C ALA A 87 -10.11 -29.07 -29.58
N ASP A 88 -9.20 -28.19 -30.00
CA ASP A 88 -8.34 -28.43 -31.15
C ASP A 88 -7.41 -29.63 -30.80
N SER A 89 -7.14 -30.50 -31.77
CA SER A 89 -6.28 -31.70 -31.60
C SER A 89 -4.89 -31.40 -31.03
N LYS A 90 -4.44 -30.16 -31.18
CA LYS A 90 -3.18 -29.67 -30.60
C LYS A 90 -3.25 -29.46 -29.09
N ILE A 91 -4.41 -29.22 -28.53
CA ILE A 91 -4.60 -29.01 -27.09
C ILE A 91 -4.63 -30.36 -26.37
N THR A 92 -5.34 -31.33 -26.91
CA THR A 92 -5.46 -32.67 -26.32
C THR A 92 -4.21 -33.56 -26.44
N SER A 93 -3.27 -33.20 -27.33
CA SER A 93 -2.01 -33.93 -27.52
C SER A 93 -0.87 -33.46 -26.62
N VAL A 94 -1.12 -32.57 -25.68
CA VAL A 94 -0.08 -31.98 -24.81
C VAL A 94 0.30 -32.96 -23.71
N THR A 95 1.56 -33.38 -23.70
CA THR A 95 2.15 -34.27 -22.67
C THR A 95 3.03 -33.54 -21.65
N LYS A 96 3.34 -32.27 -21.89
CA LYS A 96 4.07 -31.37 -20.98
C LYS A 96 3.49 -29.97 -21.14
N PRO A 97 3.51 -29.14 -20.07
CA PRO A 97 3.06 -27.75 -20.15
C PRO A 97 3.67 -27.04 -21.35
N SER A 98 2.86 -26.47 -22.23
CA SER A 98 3.35 -25.86 -23.47
C SER A 98 2.39 -24.84 -24.07
N TYR A 99 2.96 -23.90 -24.84
CA TYR A 99 2.19 -22.91 -25.59
C TYR A 99 1.52 -23.51 -26.83
N ILE A 100 0.24 -23.25 -27.02
CA ILE A 100 -0.50 -23.61 -28.24
C ILE A 100 -0.49 -22.41 -29.19
N GLY A 101 0.60 -22.25 -29.91
CA GLY A 101 0.83 -21.09 -30.78
C GLY A 101 0.77 -19.77 -29.98
N ASN A 102 -0.05 -18.83 -30.48
CA ASN A 102 -0.32 -17.56 -29.81
C ASN A 102 -1.71 -17.56 -29.12
N LYS A 103 -2.43 -18.66 -29.12
CA LYS A 103 -3.82 -18.73 -28.67
C LYS A 103 -3.97 -18.95 -27.16
N GLY A 104 -3.01 -19.60 -26.53
CA GLY A 104 -3.05 -19.87 -25.10
C GLY A 104 -1.97 -20.84 -24.63
N TYR A 105 -2.07 -21.25 -23.37
CA TYR A 105 -1.16 -22.18 -22.72
C TYR A 105 -1.93 -23.40 -22.22
N ALA A 106 -1.40 -24.57 -22.47
CA ALA A 106 -2.01 -25.84 -22.08
C ALA A 106 -1.15 -26.58 -21.07
N VAL A 107 -1.77 -27.07 -20.00
CA VAL A 107 -1.15 -27.87 -18.94
C VAL A 107 -1.88 -29.22 -18.87
N PRO A 108 -1.15 -30.36 -18.99
CA PRO A 108 -1.77 -31.67 -18.81
C PRO A 108 -2.13 -31.86 -17.32
N LEU A 109 -3.33 -32.35 -17.07
CA LEU A 109 -3.83 -32.79 -15.77
C LEU A 109 -3.92 -34.31 -15.75
N SER A 110 -4.13 -34.90 -14.58
CA SER A 110 -4.30 -36.37 -14.41
C SER A 110 -5.44 -36.96 -15.26
N ASP A 111 -6.52 -36.21 -15.49
CA ASP A 111 -7.72 -36.66 -16.22
C ASP A 111 -8.10 -35.74 -17.38
N GLY A 112 -7.14 -35.07 -18.02
CA GLY A 112 -7.45 -34.19 -19.13
C GLY A 112 -6.42 -33.09 -19.36
N THR A 113 -6.85 -31.98 -19.91
CA THR A 113 -5.97 -30.85 -20.22
C THR A 113 -6.61 -29.53 -19.81
N LEU A 114 -5.90 -28.74 -19.01
CA LEU A 114 -6.25 -27.36 -18.72
C LEU A 114 -5.73 -26.47 -19.86
N TYR A 115 -6.56 -25.61 -20.37
CA TYR A 115 -6.19 -24.63 -21.38
C TYR A 115 -6.62 -23.22 -20.97
N VAL A 116 -5.65 -22.31 -20.95
CA VAL A 116 -5.87 -20.89 -20.66
C VAL A 116 -5.79 -20.11 -21.96
N GLU A 117 -6.89 -19.46 -22.34
CA GLU A 117 -6.98 -18.69 -23.57
C GLU A 117 -6.31 -17.31 -23.42
N SER A 118 -5.52 -16.93 -24.41
CA SER A 118 -4.84 -15.64 -24.46
C SER A 118 -5.74 -14.50 -24.93
N GLU A 119 -5.69 -13.36 -24.27
CA GLU A 119 -6.38 -12.11 -24.68
C GLU A 119 -5.69 -11.41 -25.87
N TYR A 120 -5.44 -12.12 -26.96
CA TYR A 120 -4.77 -11.52 -28.13
C TYR A 120 -5.50 -10.31 -28.73
N GLY A 121 -6.81 -10.18 -28.54
CA GLY A 121 -7.59 -9.03 -29.00
C GLY A 121 -7.18 -7.71 -28.34
N ARG A 122 -6.83 -7.72 -27.06
CA ARG A 122 -6.35 -6.53 -26.35
C ARG A 122 -4.92 -6.12 -26.74
N LEU A 123 -4.10 -7.07 -27.20
CA LEU A 123 -2.74 -6.79 -27.68
C LEU A 123 -2.73 -5.90 -28.91
N THR A 124 -3.66 -6.14 -29.84
CA THR A 124 -3.78 -5.32 -31.05
C THR A 124 -4.21 -3.88 -30.74
N ASP A 125 -5.09 -3.70 -29.76
CA ASP A 125 -5.57 -2.39 -29.33
C ASP A 125 -4.46 -1.60 -28.62
N ILE A 126 -3.69 -2.24 -27.75
CA ILE A 126 -2.53 -1.63 -27.08
C ILE A 126 -1.45 -1.27 -28.12
N LEU A 127 -1.20 -2.15 -29.08
CA LEU A 127 -0.21 -1.94 -30.13
C LEU A 127 -0.62 -0.79 -31.05
N LEU A 128 -1.92 -0.67 -31.40
CA LEU A 128 -2.48 0.44 -32.13
C LEU A 128 -2.37 1.76 -31.36
N LEU A 129 -2.63 1.74 -30.05
CA LEU A 129 -2.48 2.91 -29.19
C LEU A 129 -1.01 3.36 -29.11
N VAL A 130 -0.08 2.40 -28.88
CA VAL A 130 1.37 2.67 -28.85
C VAL A 130 1.87 3.17 -30.19
N ALA A 131 1.44 2.56 -31.31
CA ALA A 131 1.78 3.02 -32.64
C ALA A 131 1.23 4.41 -32.93
N GLY A 132 -0.01 4.68 -32.53
CA GLY A 132 -0.64 5.99 -32.71
C GLY A 132 0.08 7.09 -31.92
N THR A 133 0.40 6.83 -30.65
CA THR A 133 1.15 7.79 -29.81
C THR A 133 2.57 8.01 -30.33
N ALA A 134 3.25 6.96 -30.81
CA ALA A 134 4.56 7.07 -31.41
C ALA A 134 4.53 7.96 -32.68
N VAL A 135 3.52 7.81 -33.53
CA VAL A 135 3.35 8.66 -34.73
C VAL A 135 3.16 10.13 -34.34
N VAL A 136 2.31 10.41 -33.34
CA VAL A 136 2.06 11.78 -32.84
C VAL A 136 3.37 12.40 -32.31
N ILE A 137 4.13 11.65 -31.52
CA ILE A 137 5.42 12.11 -30.99
C ILE A 137 6.42 12.35 -32.12
N CYS A 138 6.51 11.48 -33.11
CA CYS A 138 7.38 11.65 -34.27
C CYS A 138 7.04 12.91 -35.08
N VAL A 139 5.75 13.15 -35.30
CA VAL A 139 5.29 14.38 -36.00
C VAL A 139 5.66 15.62 -35.19
N PHE A 140 5.45 15.59 -33.88
CA PHE A 140 5.80 16.71 -33.00
C PHE A 140 7.32 17.00 -33.03
N ILE A 141 8.15 15.95 -32.88
CA ILE A 141 9.62 16.07 -32.91
C ILE A 141 10.07 16.57 -34.29
N TYR A 142 9.46 16.10 -35.39
CA TYR A 142 9.77 16.57 -36.73
C TYR A 142 9.52 18.08 -36.88
N PHE A 143 8.36 18.57 -36.44
CA PHE A 143 8.06 20.01 -36.50
C PHE A 143 8.98 20.81 -35.58
N LEU A 144 9.29 20.31 -34.39
CA LEU A 144 10.21 20.95 -33.47
C LEU A 144 11.63 21.04 -34.06
N CYS A 145 12.15 19.94 -34.61
CA CYS A 145 13.44 19.90 -35.27
C CYS A 145 13.48 20.79 -36.53
N SER A 146 12.40 20.82 -37.30
CA SER A 146 12.26 21.68 -38.46
C SER A 146 12.26 23.17 -38.07
N TRP A 147 11.55 23.52 -37.01
CA TRP A 147 11.52 24.87 -36.44
C TRP A 147 12.89 25.28 -35.89
N ILE A 148 13.54 24.42 -35.11
CA ILE A 148 14.90 24.65 -34.58
C ILE A 148 15.92 24.76 -35.70
N SER A 149 15.88 23.90 -36.72
CA SER A 149 16.77 23.93 -37.87
C SER A 149 16.58 25.23 -38.68
N SER A 150 15.33 25.65 -38.84
CA SER A 150 15.02 26.94 -39.53
C SER A 150 15.54 28.13 -38.72
N ALA A 151 15.35 28.12 -37.40
CA ALA A 151 15.82 29.18 -36.50
C ALA A 151 17.37 29.27 -36.47
N LEU A 152 18.05 28.13 -36.33
CA LEU A 152 19.51 28.03 -36.36
C LEU A 152 20.08 28.47 -37.71
N THR A 153 19.45 28.09 -38.81
CA THR A 153 19.93 28.43 -40.12
C THR A 153 19.75 29.92 -40.43
N ARG A 154 18.66 30.52 -39.97
CA ARG A 154 18.48 31.97 -40.05
C ARG A 154 19.50 32.72 -39.18
N SER A 155 19.79 32.20 -37.97
CA SER A 155 20.76 32.87 -37.10
C SER A 155 22.22 32.77 -37.55
N ILE A 156 22.56 31.75 -38.38
CA ILE A 156 23.95 31.55 -38.86
C ILE A 156 24.15 32.05 -40.27
N VAL A 157 23.18 31.84 -41.15
CA VAL A 157 23.35 32.10 -42.61
C VAL A 157 22.84 33.50 -43.02
N GLU A 158 21.79 33.98 -42.37
CA GLU A 158 21.24 35.31 -42.65
C GLU A 158 22.19 36.45 -42.29
N PRO A 159 22.95 36.41 -41.16
CA PRO A 159 24.01 37.36 -40.88
C PRO A 159 25.19 37.27 -41.84
N LEU A 160 25.50 36.07 -42.39
CA LEU A 160 26.57 35.87 -43.37
C LEU A 160 26.17 36.33 -44.77
N GLU A 161 24.90 36.30 -45.14
CA GLU A 161 24.41 36.86 -46.42
C GLU A 161 24.21 38.38 -46.37
N ASN A 162 23.94 38.95 -45.18
CA ASN A 162 23.74 40.38 -44.97
C ASN A 162 25.01 41.16 -44.65
N ILE A 163 26.18 40.51 -44.63
CA ILE A 163 27.50 41.18 -44.49
C ILE A 163 27.77 42.21 -45.59
N TYR A 164 27.00 42.18 -46.69
CA TYR A 164 27.15 43.12 -47.82
C TYR A 164 26.28 44.38 -47.74
N SER A 165 25.49 44.62 -46.65
CA SER A 165 24.50 45.71 -46.69
C SER A 165 24.49 46.66 -45.48
N TYR A 166 25.50 46.70 -44.63
CA TYR A 166 25.61 47.75 -43.60
C TYR A 166 26.79 48.68 -43.84
N GLU A 167 26.50 49.80 -44.42
CA GLU A 167 27.32 51.00 -44.36
C GLU A 167 27.18 51.65 -42.99
N GLN A 168 28.24 51.81 -42.27
CA GLN A 168 28.74 53.04 -41.63
C GLN A 168 29.64 52.76 -40.41
N ASP A 169 30.82 53.36 -40.44
CA ASP A 169 31.69 53.76 -39.38
C ASP A 169 32.27 52.68 -38.43
N ALA A 170 33.25 51.90 -38.93
CA ALA A 170 34.19 51.25 -38.01
C ALA A 170 35.55 50.99 -38.64
N VAL A 171 36.56 51.30 -37.92
CA VAL A 171 37.99 51.34 -38.28
C VAL A 171 38.61 49.93 -38.50
N TYR A 172 37.84 48.84 -38.38
CA TYR A 172 38.32 47.46 -38.56
C TYR A 172 37.17 46.54 -39.03
N ASP A 173 36.60 46.77 -40.20
CA ASP A 173 35.50 45.95 -40.74
C ASP A 173 35.83 44.46 -40.87
N GLU A 174 37.11 44.11 -40.98
CA GLU A 174 37.57 42.72 -41.10
C GLU A 174 37.58 41.95 -39.76
N LEU A 175 37.61 42.64 -38.63
CA LEU A 175 37.65 42.04 -37.29
C LEU A 175 36.28 42.00 -36.61
N GLU A 176 35.31 42.79 -37.07
CA GLU A 176 33.97 42.86 -36.52
C GLU A 176 33.25 41.48 -36.46
N PRO A 177 33.34 40.64 -37.52
CA PRO A 177 32.75 39.29 -37.47
C PRO A 177 33.41 38.39 -36.42
N PHE A 178 34.72 38.57 -36.18
CA PHE A 178 35.45 37.78 -35.19
C PHE A 178 35.12 38.23 -33.75
N ILE A 179 35.04 39.52 -33.53
CA ILE A 179 34.70 40.12 -32.22
C ILE A 179 33.24 39.78 -31.86
N THR A 180 32.32 39.90 -32.79
CA THR A 180 30.92 39.54 -32.59
C THR A 180 30.78 38.05 -32.34
N ARG A 181 31.54 37.20 -33.00
CA ARG A 181 31.55 35.75 -32.77
C ARG A 181 32.13 35.40 -31.41
N ILE A 182 33.24 35.99 -30.98
CA ILE A 182 33.86 35.77 -29.68
C ILE A 182 32.94 36.27 -28.56
N THR A 183 32.34 37.43 -28.68
CA THR A 183 31.41 37.99 -27.72
C THR A 183 30.12 37.18 -27.60
N THR A 184 29.61 36.69 -28.75
CA THR A 184 28.41 35.81 -28.74
C THR A 184 28.71 34.44 -28.15
N GLN A 185 29.87 33.84 -28.49
CA GLN A 185 30.32 32.60 -27.87
C GLN A 185 30.59 32.76 -26.37
N GLY A 186 31.21 33.87 -25.97
CA GLY A 186 31.43 34.18 -24.55
C GLY A 186 30.12 34.35 -23.77
N LYS A 187 29.10 34.98 -24.37
CA LYS A 187 27.76 35.06 -23.76
C LYS A 187 27.09 33.71 -23.66
N GLU A 188 27.22 32.85 -24.67
CA GLU A 188 26.63 31.50 -24.66
C GLU A 188 27.31 30.58 -23.66
N ILE A 189 28.65 30.61 -23.59
CA ILE A 189 29.41 29.88 -22.56
C ILE A 189 28.96 30.31 -21.15
N LYS A 190 28.87 31.61 -20.92
CA LYS A 190 28.40 32.14 -19.64
C LYS A 190 26.96 31.75 -19.32
N ARG A 191 26.10 31.69 -20.35
CA ARG A 191 24.72 31.20 -20.20
C ARG A 191 24.67 29.71 -19.85
N GLN A 192 25.50 28.88 -20.48
CA GLN A 192 25.61 27.46 -20.19
C GLN A 192 26.19 27.22 -18.79
N GLU A 193 27.25 27.97 -18.42
CA GLU A 193 27.78 27.93 -17.06
C GLU A 193 26.72 28.30 -16.01
N ASN A 194 25.93 29.34 -16.27
CA ASN A 194 24.84 29.74 -15.39
C ASN A 194 23.75 28.64 -15.31
N LYS A 195 23.38 28.01 -16.43
CA LYS A 195 22.46 26.89 -16.45
C LYS A 195 22.96 25.70 -15.62
N VAL A 196 24.21 25.32 -15.82
CA VAL A 196 24.85 24.24 -15.04
C VAL A 196 24.86 24.58 -13.56
N LYS A 197 25.22 25.83 -13.23
CA LYS A 197 25.20 26.31 -11.85
C LYS A 197 23.80 26.30 -11.24
N GLU A 198 22.80 26.75 -11.99
CA GLU A 198 21.40 26.72 -11.59
C GLU A 198 20.89 25.29 -11.36
N GLN A 199 21.18 24.37 -12.29
CA GLN A 199 20.83 22.96 -12.13
C GLN A 199 21.49 22.34 -10.90
N LYS A 200 22.78 22.63 -10.68
CA LYS A 200 23.51 22.15 -9.50
C LYS A 200 22.92 22.69 -8.19
N LEU A 201 22.57 23.97 -8.16
CA LEU A 201 21.91 24.58 -7.00
C LEU A 201 20.51 23.97 -6.78
N ARG A 202 19.77 23.73 -7.84
CA ARG A 202 18.44 23.09 -7.75
C ARG A 202 18.52 21.66 -7.22
N LEU A 203 19.46 20.85 -7.71
CA LEU A 203 19.68 19.49 -7.21
C LEU A 203 20.11 19.51 -5.74
N HIS A 204 20.99 20.44 -5.38
CA HIS A 204 21.40 20.61 -3.98
C HIS A 204 20.23 21.01 -3.09
N ALA A 205 19.44 22.01 -3.50
CA ALA A 205 18.25 22.43 -2.76
C ALA A 205 17.22 21.30 -2.61
N ILE A 206 17.00 20.47 -3.63
CA ILE A 206 16.14 19.29 -3.54
C ILE A 206 16.69 18.32 -2.50
N SER A 207 17.98 17.96 -2.60
CA SER A 207 18.62 17.03 -1.68
C SER A 207 18.57 17.51 -0.22
N GLU A 208 18.83 18.81 0.02
CA GLU A 208 18.82 19.39 1.37
C GLU A 208 17.42 19.46 2.01
N ASN A 209 16.36 19.56 1.20
CA ASN A 209 14.98 19.64 1.69
C ASN A 209 14.23 18.30 1.65
N MET A 210 14.90 17.20 1.25
CA MET A 210 14.33 15.86 1.35
C MET A 210 14.26 15.42 2.82
N SER A 211 13.17 14.77 3.20
CA SER A 211 13.02 14.10 4.50
C SER A 211 13.89 12.84 4.61
N GLU A 212 14.13 12.20 3.47
CA GLU A 212 14.98 11.03 3.39
C GLU A 212 16.46 11.43 3.43
N GLY A 213 17.26 10.64 4.13
CA GLY A 213 18.69 10.81 4.17
C GLY A 213 19.33 10.36 2.86
N LEU A 214 20.22 11.19 2.30
CA LEU A 214 21.00 10.88 1.11
C LEU A 214 22.49 10.98 1.41
N ILE A 215 23.23 9.87 1.15
CA ILE A 215 24.68 9.82 1.26
C ILE A 215 25.24 9.34 -0.07
N VAL A 216 26.23 10.03 -0.59
CA VAL A 216 26.96 9.62 -1.79
C VAL A 216 28.42 9.40 -1.38
N VAL A 217 28.98 8.25 -1.74
CA VAL A 217 30.37 7.89 -1.43
C VAL A 217 31.12 7.47 -2.69
N ASP A 218 32.43 7.69 -2.69
CA ASP A 218 33.33 7.21 -3.73
C ASP A 218 33.69 5.72 -3.53
N LYS A 219 34.41 5.14 -4.48
CA LYS A 219 34.94 3.78 -4.41
C LYS A 219 35.88 3.51 -3.23
N SER A 220 36.46 4.55 -2.67
CA SER A 220 37.33 4.50 -1.48
C SER A 220 36.56 4.66 -0.17
N LYS A 221 35.21 4.70 -0.23
CA LYS A 221 34.28 4.90 0.88
C LYS A 221 34.38 6.31 1.52
N ASN A 222 34.90 7.31 0.81
CA ASN A 222 34.86 8.68 1.28
C ASN A 222 33.52 9.32 0.87
N ILE A 223 33.03 10.16 1.74
CA ILE A 223 31.75 10.86 1.56
C ILE A 223 31.92 11.97 0.52
N LEU A 224 31.22 11.85 -0.59
CA LEU A 224 31.14 12.92 -1.61
C LEU A 224 30.07 13.96 -1.27
N SER A 225 28.93 13.49 -0.76
CA SER A 225 27.81 14.35 -0.38
C SER A 225 26.94 13.68 0.66
N VAL A 226 26.40 14.49 1.56
CA VAL A 226 25.31 14.13 2.47
C VAL A 226 24.32 15.29 2.51
N ASN A 227 23.06 14.99 2.75
CA ASN A 227 22.05 16.02 2.97
C ASN A 227 21.80 16.28 4.46
N LYS A 228 21.02 17.31 4.75
CA LYS A 228 20.67 17.74 6.10
C LYS A 228 20.09 16.61 6.97
N SER A 229 19.20 15.81 6.41
CA SER A 229 18.54 14.70 7.13
C SER A 229 19.54 13.66 7.66
N VAL A 230 20.60 13.37 6.93
CA VAL A 230 21.70 12.48 7.40
C VAL A 230 22.47 13.11 8.54
N VAL A 231 22.80 14.40 8.43
CA VAL A 231 23.53 15.12 9.47
C VAL A 231 22.71 15.12 10.77
N GLU A 232 21.42 15.38 10.70
CA GLU A 232 20.51 15.34 11.85
C GLU A 232 20.41 13.93 12.46
N LEU A 233 20.33 12.89 11.62
CA LEU A 233 20.21 11.50 12.06
C LEU A 233 21.47 11.02 12.79
N PHE A 234 22.65 11.30 12.25
CA PHE A 234 23.89 10.79 12.81
C PHE A 234 24.53 11.75 13.81
N SER A 235 24.20 13.05 13.76
CA SER A 235 24.76 14.12 14.62
C SER A 235 26.29 14.00 14.77
N PRO A 236 27.04 13.99 13.65
CA PRO A 236 28.47 13.80 13.69
C PRO A 236 29.13 14.94 14.46
N GLU A 237 30.25 14.65 15.16
CA GLU A 237 31.02 15.65 15.93
C GLU A 237 31.50 16.81 15.05
N ASP A 238 31.76 16.53 13.78
CA ASP A 238 32.17 17.53 12.80
C ASP A 238 31.11 17.62 11.70
N ILE A 239 30.46 18.77 11.58
CA ILE A 239 29.41 19.04 10.58
C ILE A 239 29.95 18.90 9.14
N ASN A 240 31.24 19.15 8.92
CA ASN A 240 31.86 19.00 7.61
C ASN A 240 32.42 17.57 7.41
N VAL A 241 31.56 16.66 7.07
CA VAL A 241 31.90 15.24 6.81
C VAL A 241 32.33 14.97 5.36
N LYS A 242 32.30 15.97 4.49
CA LYS A 242 32.66 15.84 3.07
C LYS A 242 34.13 15.45 2.91
N HIS A 243 34.40 14.51 2.03
CA HIS A 243 35.71 13.89 1.76
C HIS A 243 36.32 13.12 2.96
N LYS A 244 35.56 12.89 4.04
CA LYS A 244 35.96 12.03 5.14
C LYS A 244 35.45 10.60 4.92
N PRO A 245 36.10 9.59 5.54
CA PRO A 245 35.62 8.20 5.44
C PRO A 245 34.20 8.05 6.00
N PHE A 246 33.42 7.15 5.41
CA PHE A 246 32.04 6.85 5.85
C PHE A 246 31.94 6.50 7.35
N SER A 247 33.00 5.94 7.93
CA SER A 247 33.09 5.63 9.36
C SER A 247 32.97 6.84 10.29
N VAL A 248 33.16 8.07 9.79
CA VAL A 248 32.93 9.30 10.57
C VAL A 248 31.44 9.52 10.88
N LEU A 249 30.53 9.05 9.99
CA LEU A 249 29.09 9.13 10.24
C LEU A 249 28.63 8.08 11.24
N THR A 250 29.22 6.88 11.20
CA THR A 250 28.76 5.78 12.03
C THR A 250 29.87 4.76 12.29
N ALA A 251 29.96 4.32 13.54
CA ALA A 251 30.82 3.21 13.94
C ALA A 251 30.15 1.83 13.74
N ASP A 252 28.92 1.78 13.23
CA ASP A 252 28.19 0.53 13.01
C ASP A 252 28.85 -0.28 11.89
N LYS A 253 29.44 -1.41 12.27
CA LYS A 253 30.12 -2.34 11.34
C LYS A 253 29.18 -2.88 10.28
N LYS A 254 27.90 -3.08 10.63
CA LYS A 254 26.87 -3.59 9.71
C LYS A 254 26.68 -2.62 8.54
N LEU A 255 26.54 -1.32 8.80
CA LEU A 255 26.36 -0.33 7.74
C LEU A 255 27.59 -0.27 6.81
N SER A 256 28.80 -0.39 7.38
CA SER A 256 30.05 -0.40 6.61
C SER A 256 30.22 -1.69 5.77
N GLU A 257 29.73 -2.83 6.24
CA GLU A 257 29.71 -4.09 5.48
C GLU A 257 28.78 -4.00 4.26
N TYR A 258 27.57 -3.49 4.46
CA TYR A 258 26.61 -3.31 3.37
C TYR A 258 27.09 -2.30 2.33
N LEU A 259 27.78 -1.24 2.74
CA LEU A 259 28.46 -0.36 1.81
C LEU A 259 29.52 -1.11 0.98
N SER A 260 30.28 -2.02 1.61
CA SER A 260 31.29 -2.80 0.89
C SER A 260 30.64 -3.69 -0.18
N LYS A 261 29.50 -4.33 0.12
CA LYS A 261 28.72 -5.12 -0.84
C LYS A 261 28.21 -4.27 -2.02
N ALA A 262 27.76 -3.05 -1.74
CA ALA A 262 27.34 -2.14 -2.81
C ALA A 262 28.51 -1.78 -3.74
N LEU A 263 29.69 -1.57 -3.19
CA LEU A 263 30.91 -1.28 -3.97
C LEU A 263 31.45 -2.49 -4.75
N THR A 264 30.89 -3.70 -4.56
CA THR A 264 31.13 -4.86 -5.44
C THR A 264 30.02 -5.04 -6.50
N GLY A 265 29.05 -4.14 -6.57
CA GLY A 265 27.99 -4.13 -7.59
C GLY A 265 26.64 -4.66 -7.13
N GLU A 266 26.50 -5.04 -5.86
CA GLU A 266 25.26 -5.56 -5.32
C GLU A 266 24.35 -4.41 -4.84
N LYS A 267 23.05 -4.48 -5.17
CA LYS A 267 22.03 -3.64 -4.52
C LYS A 267 21.60 -4.33 -3.25
N VAL A 268 21.86 -3.72 -2.11
CA VAL A 268 21.55 -4.29 -0.80
C VAL A 268 20.85 -3.29 0.09
N TYR A 269 20.13 -3.79 1.09
CA TYR A 269 19.50 -2.95 2.09
C TYR A 269 19.66 -3.54 3.48
N THR A 270 19.60 -2.70 4.49
CA THR A 270 19.60 -3.10 5.90
C THR A 270 18.78 -2.13 6.71
N SER A 271 18.41 -2.51 7.93
CA SER A 271 17.70 -1.64 8.86
C SER A 271 18.45 -1.56 10.17
N ILE A 272 18.39 -0.38 10.80
CA ILE A 272 18.86 -0.14 12.15
C ILE A 272 17.78 0.58 12.96
N GLU A 273 17.80 0.37 14.27
CA GLU A 273 17.01 1.16 15.21
C GLU A 273 17.87 2.24 15.83
N LYS A 274 17.38 3.47 15.82
CA LYS A 274 18.04 4.61 16.43
C LYS A 274 17.02 5.61 16.94
N TYR A 275 17.21 6.10 18.18
CA TYR A 275 16.28 7.03 18.84
C TYR A 275 14.82 6.58 18.85
N GLY A 276 14.57 5.27 19.00
CA GLY A 276 13.22 4.69 19.00
C GLY A 276 12.53 4.65 17.62
N LYS A 277 13.30 4.91 16.55
CA LYS A 277 12.84 4.86 15.17
C LYS A 277 13.60 3.81 14.37
N THR A 278 12.95 3.25 13.36
CA THR A 278 13.56 2.29 12.45
C THR A 278 13.90 2.95 11.12
N TYR A 279 15.18 2.97 10.80
CA TYR A 279 15.69 3.52 9.54
C TYR A 279 16.13 2.40 8.63
N GLN A 280 15.67 2.45 7.38
CA GLN A 280 16.07 1.52 6.33
C GLN A 280 17.08 2.19 5.39
N PHE A 281 18.20 1.52 5.17
CA PHE A 281 19.31 1.95 4.35
C PHE A 281 19.32 1.15 3.05
N PHE A 282 19.18 1.82 1.94
CA PHE A 282 19.27 1.23 0.60
C PHE A 282 20.59 1.63 -0.02
N TYR A 283 21.41 0.66 -0.35
CA TYR A 283 22.72 0.86 -0.97
C TYR A 283 22.64 0.50 -2.43
N SER A 284 22.98 1.42 -3.30
CA SER A 284 22.98 1.22 -4.75
C SER A 284 24.33 1.63 -5.34
N PRO A 285 24.99 0.75 -6.12
CA PRO A 285 26.24 1.10 -6.79
C PRO A 285 25.99 2.18 -7.85
N VAL A 286 26.94 3.09 -7.99
CA VAL A 286 26.98 4.09 -9.05
C VAL A 286 28.04 3.66 -10.06
N TYR A 287 27.66 3.66 -11.34
CA TYR A 287 28.53 3.28 -12.43
C TYR A 287 28.92 4.48 -13.27
N GLU A 288 30.19 4.60 -13.60
CA GLU A 288 30.69 5.46 -14.67
C GLU A 288 31.37 4.57 -15.72
N LYS A 289 30.94 4.68 -16.99
CA LYS A 289 31.47 3.89 -18.13
C LYS A 289 31.59 2.38 -17.85
N SER A 290 30.60 1.79 -17.16
CA SER A 290 30.53 0.37 -16.75
C SER A 290 31.45 -0.04 -15.59
N GLU A 291 32.21 0.85 -15.01
CA GLU A 291 32.97 0.62 -13.78
C GLU A 291 32.23 1.24 -12.58
N ILE A 292 32.41 0.62 -11.40
CA ILE A 292 31.83 1.16 -10.17
C ILE A 292 32.65 2.38 -9.74
N ASP A 293 32.03 3.54 -9.72
CA ASP A 293 32.63 4.79 -9.29
C ASP A 293 32.33 5.15 -7.82
N GLY A 294 31.30 4.54 -7.25
CA GLY A 294 30.90 4.75 -5.88
C GLY A 294 29.60 4.09 -5.52
N ALA A 295 28.96 4.58 -4.48
CA ALA A 295 27.62 4.14 -4.08
C ALA A 295 26.75 5.30 -3.59
N VAL A 296 25.44 5.17 -3.80
CA VAL A 296 24.42 6.01 -3.20
C VAL A 296 23.72 5.22 -2.11
N ILE A 297 23.57 5.85 -0.95
CA ILE A 297 22.84 5.30 0.18
C ILE A 297 21.64 6.20 0.44
N LEU A 298 20.44 5.63 0.34
CA LEU A 298 19.19 6.28 0.69
C LEU A 298 18.75 5.79 2.07
N VAL A 299 18.44 6.71 2.97
CA VAL A 299 18.02 6.41 4.35
C VAL A 299 16.59 6.87 4.52
N ILE A 300 15.70 5.93 4.83
CA ILE A 300 14.27 6.19 4.96
C ILE A 300 13.82 5.82 6.39
N ASP A 301 13.12 6.72 7.06
CA ASP A 301 12.39 6.41 8.28
C ASP A 301 11.17 5.54 7.91
N VAL A 302 11.23 4.27 8.30
CA VAL A 302 10.17 3.30 8.03
C VAL A 302 9.35 2.96 9.27
N SER A 303 9.53 3.72 10.35
CA SER A 303 8.93 3.44 11.67
C SER A 303 7.43 3.31 11.60
N GLU A 304 6.75 4.29 11.00
CA GLU A 304 5.29 4.28 10.83
C GLU A 304 4.83 3.09 9.96
N ARG A 305 5.54 2.84 8.85
CA ARG A 305 5.24 1.74 7.95
C ARG A 305 5.42 0.39 8.63
N MET A 306 6.54 0.20 9.35
CA MET A 306 6.82 -1.04 10.08
C MET A 306 5.80 -1.27 11.20
N LYS A 307 5.43 -0.22 11.94
CA LYS A 307 4.40 -0.26 12.97
C LYS A 307 3.04 -0.66 12.38
N THR A 308 2.66 -0.05 11.27
CA THR A 308 1.40 -0.39 10.58
C THR A 308 1.40 -1.83 10.08
N GLU A 309 2.51 -2.28 9.50
CA GLU A 309 2.65 -3.66 9.01
C GLU A 309 2.65 -4.67 10.16
N GLN A 310 3.29 -4.35 11.28
CA GLN A 310 3.27 -5.17 12.49
C GLN A 310 1.86 -5.29 13.04
N ILE A 311 1.15 -4.18 13.21
CA ILE A 311 -0.25 -4.16 13.66
C ILE A 311 -1.11 -5.03 12.73
N ARG A 312 -0.90 -4.96 11.41
CA ARG A 312 -1.64 -5.78 10.44
C ARG A 312 -1.32 -7.27 10.57
N ARG A 313 -0.04 -7.63 10.77
CA ARG A 313 0.38 -9.03 10.99
C ARG A 313 -0.20 -9.59 12.30
N GLU A 314 -0.09 -8.83 13.38
CA GLU A 314 -0.67 -9.20 14.69
C GLU A 314 -2.18 -9.35 14.59
N PHE A 315 -2.87 -8.43 13.90
CA PHE A 315 -4.30 -8.53 13.64
C PHE A 315 -4.65 -9.83 12.92
N SER A 316 -3.97 -10.14 11.79
CA SER A 316 -4.24 -11.37 11.02
C SER A 316 -3.98 -12.64 11.83
N ALA A 317 -2.91 -12.66 12.63
CA ALA A 317 -2.59 -13.77 13.49
C ALA A 317 -3.65 -13.96 14.60
N ASN A 318 -4.08 -12.86 15.23
CA ASN A 318 -5.08 -12.88 16.29
C ASN A 318 -6.46 -13.29 15.74
N VAL A 319 -6.88 -12.78 14.58
CA VAL A 319 -8.11 -13.23 13.88
C VAL A 319 -8.09 -14.73 13.67
N SER A 320 -7.00 -15.26 13.12
CA SER A 320 -6.86 -16.69 12.85
C SER A 320 -6.97 -17.52 14.14
N HIS A 321 -6.35 -17.07 15.22
CA HIS A 321 -6.39 -17.74 16.49
C HIS A 321 -7.78 -17.70 17.14
N GLU A 322 -8.42 -16.52 17.15
CA GLU A 322 -9.74 -16.32 17.76
C GLU A 322 -10.87 -17.01 16.98
N LEU A 323 -10.71 -17.24 15.66
CA LEU A 323 -11.62 -18.05 14.85
C LEU A 323 -11.38 -19.55 15.04
N LYS A 324 -10.13 -20.00 15.16
CA LYS A 324 -9.79 -21.42 15.28
C LYS A 324 -10.34 -22.03 16.59
N THR A 325 -10.29 -21.28 17.68
CA THR A 325 -10.71 -21.77 19.01
C THR A 325 -12.18 -22.20 19.05
N PRO A 326 -13.18 -21.34 18.71
CA PRO A 326 -14.58 -21.74 18.69
C PRO A 326 -14.86 -22.82 17.65
N LEU A 327 -14.23 -22.76 16.48
CA LEU A 327 -14.39 -23.77 15.43
C LEU A 327 -13.94 -25.15 15.90
N THR A 328 -12.80 -25.23 16.60
CA THR A 328 -12.32 -26.49 17.19
C THR A 328 -13.27 -27.03 18.26
N ALA A 329 -13.85 -26.14 19.08
CA ALA A 329 -14.82 -26.52 20.07
C ALA A 329 -16.13 -27.07 19.45
N ILE A 330 -16.67 -26.36 18.44
CA ILE A 330 -17.84 -26.79 17.65
C ILE A 330 -17.57 -28.17 17.06
N HIS A 331 -16.43 -28.31 16.36
CA HIS A 331 -16.06 -29.59 15.73
C HIS A 331 -15.93 -30.70 16.76
N GLY A 332 -15.27 -30.47 17.91
CA GLY A 332 -15.11 -31.46 18.98
C GLY A 332 -16.45 -31.91 19.58
N TYR A 333 -17.34 -30.97 19.91
CA TYR A 333 -18.67 -31.32 20.42
C TYR A 333 -19.50 -32.07 19.35
N SER A 334 -19.43 -31.66 18.09
CA SER A 334 -20.08 -32.37 17.01
C SER A 334 -19.57 -33.82 16.87
N GLN A 335 -18.24 -34.04 16.96
CA GLN A 335 -17.65 -35.37 16.90
C GLN A 335 -18.10 -36.25 18.06
N ILE A 336 -18.22 -35.70 19.30
CA ILE A 336 -18.71 -36.42 20.46
C ILE A 336 -20.15 -36.90 20.23
N ILE A 337 -21.00 -36.07 19.67
CA ILE A 337 -22.39 -36.39 19.36
C ILE A 337 -22.45 -37.47 18.25
N THR A 338 -21.79 -37.20 17.09
CA THR A 338 -21.87 -38.08 15.92
C THR A 338 -21.13 -39.40 16.11
N GLY A 339 -20.11 -39.43 16.95
CA GLY A 339 -19.38 -40.66 17.32
C GLY A 339 -20.08 -41.52 18.34
N GLY A 340 -21.28 -41.13 18.80
CA GLY A 340 -22.03 -41.89 19.80
C GLY A 340 -21.39 -41.92 21.20
N LEU A 341 -20.46 -41.00 21.47
CA LEU A 341 -19.76 -40.90 22.77
C LEU A 341 -20.56 -40.08 23.78
N ALA A 342 -21.54 -39.30 23.35
CA ALA A 342 -22.43 -38.53 24.20
C ALA A 342 -23.55 -39.42 24.73
N LYS A 343 -23.82 -39.34 26.05
CA LYS A 343 -25.04 -39.91 26.59
C LYS A 343 -26.25 -39.10 26.11
N GLU A 344 -27.40 -39.74 25.94
CA GLU A 344 -28.62 -39.12 25.41
C GLU A 344 -29.02 -37.84 26.17
N GLN A 345 -28.84 -37.83 27.48
CA GLN A 345 -29.10 -36.68 28.37
C GLN A 345 -28.12 -35.50 28.15
N ASP A 346 -26.92 -35.74 27.61
CA ASP A 346 -25.87 -34.74 27.44
C ASP A 346 -25.89 -34.10 26.02
N ILE A 347 -26.60 -34.72 25.07
CA ILE A 347 -26.66 -34.25 23.67
C ILE A 347 -27.16 -32.82 23.59
N MET A 348 -28.23 -32.46 24.32
CA MET A 348 -28.76 -31.11 24.33
C MET A 348 -27.72 -30.11 24.88
N GLY A 349 -26.99 -30.45 25.92
CA GLY A 349 -25.94 -29.60 26.48
C GLY A 349 -24.75 -29.39 25.52
N PHE A 350 -24.41 -30.39 24.70
CA PHE A 350 -23.42 -30.22 23.65
C PHE A 350 -23.96 -29.36 22.47
N ALA A 351 -25.21 -29.52 22.10
CA ALA A 351 -25.87 -28.69 21.08
C ALA A 351 -25.91 -27.21 21.50
N GLU A 352 -26.28 -26.92 22.76
CA GLU A 352 -26.24 -25.56 23.31
C GLU A 352 -24.82 -24.96 23.31
N LYS A 353 -23.80 -25.77 23.57
CA LYS A 353 -22.41 -25.30 23.48
C LYS A 353 -21.99 -24.99 22.05
N ILE A 354 -22.41 -25.82 21.08
CA ILE A 354 -22.17 -25.57 19.67
C ILE A 354 -22.86 -24.26 19.25
N GLU A 355 -24.12 -24.08 19.62
CA GLU A 355 -24.88 -22.85 19.33
C GLU A 355 -24.18 -21.62 19.89
N LYS A 356 -23.78 -21.66 21.16
CA LYS A 356 -23.08 -20.58 21.86
C LYS A 356 -21.77 -20.21 21.16
N GLU A 357 -20.95 -21.18 20.77
CA GLU A 357 -19.68 -20.92 20.08
C GLU A 357 -19.92 -20.42 18.64
N SER A 358 -20.98 -20.87 17.97
CA SER A 358 -21.39 -20.37 16.66
C SER A 358 -21.80 -18.89 16.72
N PHE A 359 -22.64 -18.51 17.69
CA PHE A 359 -22.98 -17.09 17.91
C PHE A 359 -21.77 -16.24 18.25
N ARG A 360 -20.84 -16.77 19.04
CA ARG A 360 -19.58 -16.07 19.34
C ARG A 360 -18.77 -15.81 18.08
N MET A 361 -18.70 -16.79 17.17
CA MET A 361 -17.97 -16.68 15.91
C MET A 361 -18.64 -15.67 14.97
N ILE A 362 -19.96 -15.66 14.87
CA ILE A 362 -20.72 -14.66 14.08
C ILE A 362 -20.41 -13.24 14.57
N ASN A 363 -20.52 -13.00 15.88
CA ASN A 363 -20.22 -11.70 16.46
C ASN A 363 -18.77 -11.25 16.20
N LEU A 364 -17.81 -12.19 16.24
CA LEU A 364 -16.42 -11.90 15.94
C LEU A 364 -16.22 -11.50 14.48
N ILE A 365 -16.88 -12.22 13.56
CA ILE A 365 -16.84 -11.89 12.12
C ILE A 365 -17.45 -10.51 11.87
N ASP A 366 -18.58 -10.21 12.48
CA ASP A 366 -19.23 -8.90 12.36
C ASP A 366 -18.33 -7.78 12.87
N ASP A 367 -17.66 -7.97 14.01
CA ASP A 367 -16.72 -6.98 14.56
C ASP A 367 -15.50 -6.78 13.63
N ILE A 368 -14.98 -7.86 13.01
CA ILE A 368 -13.90 -7.79 12.02
C ILE A 368 -14.33 -7.02 10.79
N ILE A 369 -15.53 -7.28 10.24
CA ILE A 369 -16.06 -6.57 9.07
C ILE A 369 -16.23 -5.08 9.38
N LYS A 370 -16.75 -4.74 10.56
CA LYS A 370 -16.89 -3.35 11.00
C LYS A 370 -15.55 -2.65 11.08
N LEU A 371 -14.55 -3.30 11.69
CA LEU A 371 -13.21 -2.74 11.81
C LEU A 371 -12.53 -2.57 10.45
N SER A 372 -12.69 -3.53 9.53
CA SER A 372 -12.18 -3.43 8.16
C SER A 372 -12.78 -2.24 7.41
N ARG A 373 -14.08 -2.03 7.52
CA ARG A 373 -14.75 -0.85 6.91
C ARG A 373 -14.26 0.47 7.50
N LEU A 374 -13.94 0.50 8.78
CA LEU A 374 -13.38 1.67 9.43
C LEU A 374 -11.92 1.94 8.98
N ASP A 375 -11.11 0.89 8.76
CA ASP A 375 -9.72 1.01 8.31
C ASP A 375 -9.61 1.44 6.83
N GLU A 376 -10.57 1.10 5.97
CA GLU A 376 -10.51 1.32 4.51
C GLU A 376 -10.75 2.79 4.07
N GLN A 377 -11.10 3.72 4.94
CA GLN A 377 -11.31 5.17 4.65
C GLN A 377 -11.88 5.51 3.24
N ALA A 378 -12.54 4.56 2.59
CA ALA A 378 -12.84 4.63 1.15
C ALA A 378 -13.81 5.75 0.74
N GLU A 379 -14.64 6.24 1.67
CA GLU A 379 -15.47 7.44 1.50
C GLU A 379 -15.65 8.06 2.88
N ALA A 380 -15.49 9.38 2.99
CA ALA A 380 -15.80 10.08 4.24
C ALA A 380 -17.28 9.83 4.56
N PRO A 381 -17.59 9.14 5.67
CA PRO A 381 -18.98 8.78 5.97
C PRO A 381 -19.81 10.05 6.08
N GLU A 382 -21.03 10.05 5.51
CA GLU A 382 -21.93 11.18 5.62
C GLU A 382 -22.13 11.56 7.08
N LYS A 383 -21.83 12.82 7.40
CA LYS A 383 -22.00 13.39 8.73
C LYS A 383 -23.28 14.21 8.77
N GLU A 384 -23.94 14.18 9.89
CA GLU A 384 -25.17 14.94 10.14
C GLU A 384 -25.15 15.53 11.56
N ASN A 385 -26.02 16.47 11.82
CA ASN A 385 -26.21 17.00 13.17
C ASN A 385 -26.99 16.01 14.03
N LEU A 386 -26.34 15.47 15.05
CA LEU A 386 -26.87 14.43 15.92
C LEU A 386 -27.19 14.99 17.30
N ASN A 387 -28.39 14.75 17.79
CA ASN A 387 -28.71 14.93 19.19
C ASN A 387 -28.14 13.78 20.02
N LEU A 388 -27.07 14.04 20.79
CA LEU A 388 -26.37 13.02 21.58
C LEU A 388 -27.28 12.40 22.64
N LEU A 389 -28.10 13.16 23.31
CA LEU A 389 -29.00 12.66 24.35
C LEU A 389 -29.98 11.65 23.77
N GLY A 390 -30.66 12.05 22.68
CA GLY A 390 -31.58 11.15 21.99
C GLY A 390 -30.91 9.90 21.44
N LEU A 391 -29.66 10.01 20.97
CA LEU A 391 -28.90 8.87 20.47
C LEU A 391 -28.49 7.92 21.59
N CYS A 392 -28.10 8.44 22.75
CA CYS A 392 -27.83 7.64 23.95
C CYS A 392 -29.08 6.86 24.39
N ASP A 393 -30.24 7.52 24.44
CA ASP A 393 -31.52 6.87 24.76
C ASP A 393 -31.89 5.77 23.77
N GLU A 394 -31.70 6.01 22.46
CA GLU A 394 -31.93 5.00 21.41
C GLU A 394 -31.07 3.75 21.64
N VAL A 395 -29.77 3.93 21.90
CA VAL A 395 -28.83 2.82 22.12
C VAL A 395 -29.15 2.08 23.43
N VAL A 396 -29.39 2.82 24.50
CA VAL A 396 -29.72 2.24 25.81
C VAL A 396 -31.01 1.44 25.76
N SER A 397 -32.02 1.89 25.00
CA SER A 397 -33.26 1.14 24.81
C SER A 397 -33.01 -0.28 24.27
N LYS A 398 -32.04 -0.44 23.36
CA LYS A 398 -31.64 -1.74 22.78
C LYS A 398 -30.88 -2.63 23.79
N LEU A 399 -30.20 -2.02 24.75
CA LEU A 399 -29.42 -2.72 25.76
C LEU A 399 -30.18 -3.03 27.06
N ARG A 400 -31.34 -2.41 27.27
CA ARG A 400 -32.13 -2.52 28.51
C ARG A 400 -32.44 -3.95 28.88
N SER A 401 -32.96 -4.75 27.95
CA SER A 401 -33.26 -6.16 28.22
C SER A 401 -32.01 -6.99 28.62
N LYS A 402 -30.84 -6.61 28.06
CA LYS A 402 -29.57 -7.26 28.40
C LYS A 402 -29.07 -6.87 29.81
N ALA A 403 -29.26 -5.60 30.18
CA ALA A 403 -28.93 -5.09 31.50
C ALA A 403 -29.85 -5.72 32.57
N GLU A 404 -31.17 -5.75 32.32
CA GLU A 404 -32.17 -6.36 33.23
C GLU A 404 -31.90 -7.84 33.52
N LYS A 405 -31.54 -8.61 32.47
CA LYS A 405 -31.16 -10.05 32.65
C LYS A 405 -29.97 -10.25 33.60
N ARG A 406 -29.16 -9.22 33.83
CA ARG A 406 -28.01 -9.22 34.72
C ARG A 406 -28.24 -8.46 36.02
N GLY A 407 -29.46 -7.95 36.25
CA GLY A 407 -29.79 -7.13 37.41
C GLY A 407 -29.13 -5.77 37.41
N ILE A 408 -28.71 -5.25 36.23
CA ILE A 408 -27.98 -3.97 36.11
C ILE A 408 -28.98 -2.85 35.79
N THR A 409 -28.91 -1.77 36.57
CA THR A 409 -29.66 -0.56 36.30
C THR A 409 -28.90 0.31 35.29
N ILE A 410 -29.55 0.69 34.20
CA ILE A 410 -28.96 1.58 33.20
C ILE A 410 -29.74 2.87 33.08
N THR A 411 -29.09 4.03 33.22
CA THR A 411 -29.70 5.35 33.18
C THR A 411 -29.02 6.26 32.18
N VAL A 412 -29.81 7.19 31.59
CA VAL A 412 -29.31 8.26 30.75
C VAL A 412 -29.73 9.59 31.35
N SER A 413 -28.81 10.50 31.47
CA SER A 413 -29.02 11.83 31.99
C SER A 413 -28.15 12.88 31.30
N GLY A 414 -28.37 14.14 31.55
CA GLY A 414 -27.51 15.22 31.06
C GLY A 414 -28.26 16.30 30.30
N VAL A 415 -27.54 17.01 29.46
CA VAL A 415 -28.05 18.14 28.69
C VAL A 415 -28.20 17.79 27.22
N GLU A 416 -29.14 18.42 26.54
CA GLU A 416 -29.21 18.34 25.09
C GLU A 416 -27.92 18.91 24.49
N SER A 417 -27.27 18.10 23.66
CA SER A 417 -26.04 18.47 22.99
C SER A 417 -26.06 17.93 21.57
N SER A 418 -25.65 18.75 20.62
CA SER A 418 -25.55 18.36 19.20
C SER A 418 -24.11 18.30 18.79
N ILE A 419 -23.77 17.28 17.97
CA ILE A 419 -22.47 17.09 17.34
C ILE A 419 -22.64 16.85 15.85
N TYR A 420 -21.65 17.21 15.05
CA TYR A 420 -21.63 16.92 13.61
C TYR A 420 -20.79 15.67 13.34
N ALA A 421 -21.47 14.53 13.17
CA ALA A 421 -20.81 13.23 13.08
C ALA A 421 -21.66 12.21 12.28
N ASN A 422 -21.08 11.03 12.00
CA ASN A 422 -21.83 9.92 11.41
C ASN A 422 -22.63 9.18 12.47
N LYS A 423 -23.96 9.10 12.30
CA LYS A 423 -24.88 8.48 13.26
C LYS A 423 -24.53 7.02 13.57
N ILE A 424 -24.18 6.24 12.54
CA ILE A 424 -23.88 4.81 12.71
C ILE A 424 -22.64 4.63 13.57
N GLN A 425 -21.57 5.39 13.29
CA GLN A 425 -20.32 5.31 14.04
C GLN A 425 -20.51 5.72 15.50
N ILE A 426 -21.21 6.84 15.76
CA ILE A 426 -21.43 7.29 17.13
C ILE A 426 -22.34 6.34 17.89
N SER A 427 -23.41 5.82 17.27
CA SER A 427 -24.26 4.79 17.88
C SER A 427 -23.45 3.55 18.25
N GLU A 428 -22.53 3.13 17.40
CA GLU A 428 -21.66 1.98 17.65
C GLU A 428 -20.66 2.23 18.79
N MET A 429 -20.11 3.43 18.87
CA MET A 429 -19.23 3.84 19.98
C MET A 429 -20.00 3.78 21.31
N ILE A 430 -21.18 4.38 21.39
CA ILE A 430 -22.02 4.35 22.58
C ILE A 430 -22.38 2.90 22.94
N TYR A 431 -22.80 2.11 21.93
CA TYR A 431 -23.16 0.71 22.14
C TYR A 431 -22.00 -0.07 22.74
N ASN A 432 -20.78 0.03 22.18
CA ASN A 432 -19.62 -0.71 22.67
C ASN A 432 -19.21 -0.34 24.10
N LEU A 433 -19.29 0.97 24.44
CA LEU A 433 -19.00 1.42 25.81
C LEU A 433 -20.07 0.91 26.79
N CYS A 434 -21.35 1.03 26.48
CA CYS A 434 -22.44 0.55 27.33
C CYS A 434 -22.45 -0.99 27.44
N ASP A 435 -22.20 -1.70 26.35
CA ASP A 435 -22.14 -3.16 26.35
C ASP A 435 -20.99 -3.67 27.23
N ASN A 436 -19.83 -3.01 27.19
CA ASN A 436 -18.72 -3.31 28.08
C ASN A 436 -19.07 -2.99 29.54
N ALA A 437 -19.69 -1.84 29.80
CA ALA A 437 -20.13 -1.46 31.14
C ALA A 437 -21.14 -2.47 31.73
N ILE A 438 -22.01 -3.06 30.93
CA ILE A 438 -22.92 -4.13 31.33
C ILE A 438 -22.18 -5.47 31.51
N LYS A 439 -21.29 -5.81 30.60
CA LYS A 439 -20.55 -7.10 30.63
C LYS A 439 -19.63 -7.26 31.83
N TYR A 440 -18.92 -6.20 32.16
CA TYR A 440 -17.90 -6.20 33.22
C TYR A 440 -18.40 -5.60 34.53
N ASN A 441 -19.73 -5.43 34.67
CA ASN A 441 -20.33 -4.97 35.89
C ASN A 441 -20.41 -6.07 36.97
N VAL A 442 -20.63 -5.63 38.20
CA VAL A 442 -20.99 -6.49 39.32
C VAL A 442 -22.50 -6.77 39.32
N GLU A 443 -22.94 -7.82 40.00
CA GLU A 443 -24.37 -8.10 40.18
C GLU A 443 -25.07 -6.94 40.89
N ASN A 444 -26.23 -6.55 40.41
CA ASN A 444 -27.01 -5.40 40.88
C ASN A 444 -26.27 -4.05 40.82
N GLY A 445 -25.31 -3.94 39.90
CA GLY A 445 -24.59 -2.68 39.66
C GLY A 445 -25.37 -1.69 38.80
N SER A 446 -24.74 -0.55 38.50
CA SER A 446 -25.31 0.46 37.65
C SER A 446 -24.41 0.81 36.47
N VAL A 447 -25.02 1.34 35.41
CA VAL A 447 -24.39 2.01 34.28
C VAL A 447 -25.06 3.35 34.08
N ASP A 448 -24.32 4.41 34.24
CA ASP A 448 -24.83 5.78 34.16
C ASP A 448 -24.21 6.52 32.96
N ILE A 449 -25.02 6.86 31.99
CA ILE A 449 -24.63 7.64 30.84
C ILE A 449 -24.97 9.12 31.10
N THR A 450 -23.96 9.99 31.10
CA THR A 450 -24.14 11.42 31.29
C THR A 450 -23.74 12.20 30.05
N VAL A 451 -24.69 12.86 29.40
CA VAL A 451 -24.41 13.71 28.24
C VAL A 451 -24.07 15.12 28.73
N THR A 452 -22.94 15.61 28.25
CA THR A 452 -22.40 16.95 28.53
C THR A 452 -22.38 17.80 27.27
N LYS A 453 -22.05 19.06 27.38
CA LYS A 453 -21.90 19.93 26.22
C LYS A 453 -20.68 19.44 25.38
N GLY A 454 -20.98 18.89 24.20
CA GLY A 454 -19.96 18.40 23.27
C GLY A 454 -19.36 17.01 23.60
N GLY A 455 -20.06 16.20 24.40
CA GLY A 455 -19.58 14.85 24.72
C GLY A 455 -20.52 14.05 25.61
N PHE A 456 -20.05 12.87 26.01
CA PHE A 456 -20.77 12.02 26.95
C PHE A 456 -19.79 11.20 27.78
N ALA A 457 -20.22 10.75 28.92
CA ALA A 457 -19.50 9.82 29.79
C ALA A 457 -20.35 8.58 30.07
N VAL A 458 -19.71 7.42 30.10
CA VAL A 458 -20.32 6.15 30.53
C VAL A 458 -19.59 5.70 31.78
N ALA A 459 -20.29 5.69 32.90
CA ALA A 459 -19.80 5.26 34.20
C ALA A 459 -20.39 3.90 34.56
N ASP A 460 -19.59 2.98 35.06
CA ASP A 460 -20.02 1.67 35.55
C ASP A 460 -19.52 1.42 36.99
N THR A 461 -20.21 0.60 37.70
CA THR A 461 -19.83 0.11 39.07
C THR A 461 -19.14 -1.25 39.03
N GLY A 462 -18.54 -1.59 37.90
CA GLY A 462 -17.99 -2.92 37.65
C GLY A 462 -16.64 -3.20 38.30
N ILE A 463 -15.96 -4.21 37.78
CA ILE A 463 -14.68 -4.72 38.32
C ILE A 463 -13.53 -3.70 38.21
N GLY A 464 -13.68 -2.67 37.39
CA GLY A 464 -12.64 -1.67 37.11
C GLY A 464 -11.46 -2.23 36.29
N ILE A 465 -10.52 -1.33 35.99
CA ILE A 465 -9.36 -1.59 35.13
C ILE A 465 -8.09 -1.29 35.93
N PRO A 466 -7.16 -2.22 36.08
CA PRO A 466 -5.83 -1.95 36.63
C PRO A 466 -5.06 -0.90 35.85
N GLU A 467 -4.27 -0.08 36.53
CA GLU A 467 -3.51 1.02 35.93
C GLU A 467 -2.61 0.56 34.78
N GLU A 468 -1.97 -0.59 34.94
CA GLU A 468 -1.06 -1.19 33.95
C GLU A 468 -1.71 -1.55 32.60
N TYR A 469 -3.06 -1.64 32.56
CA TYR A 469 -3.80 -1.99 31.36
C TYR A 469 -4.49 -0.80 30.67
N LYS A 470 -4.57 0.37 31.30
CA LYS A 470 -5.31 1.52 30.78
C LYS A 470 -4.89 1.94 29.38
N ASP A 471 -3.60 1.92 29.08
CA ASP A 471 -3.10 2.25 27.75
C ASP A 471 -3.39 1.14 26.73
N ARG A 472 -3.52 -0.09 27.19
CA ARG A 472 -3.64 -1.29 26.36
C ARG A 472 -5.05 -1.74 26.07
N ILE A 473 -6.05 -1.29 26.85
CA ILE A 473 -7.46 -1.69 26.65
C ILE A 473 -8.02 -1.34 25.28
N PHE A 474 -7.39 -0.41 24.56
CA PHE A 474 -7.76 0.01 23.21
C PHE A 474 -7.00 -0.76 22.12
N GLU A 475 -6.06 -1.66 22.48
CA GLU A 475 -5.41 -2.55 21.53
C GLU A 475 -6.41 -3.58 21.00
N ARG A 476 -6.26 -3.97 19.72
CA ARG A 476 -7.12 -4.98 19.09
C ARG A 476 -6.91 -6.34 19.77
N PHE A 477 -7.99 -7.05 20.11
CA PHE A 477 -8.00 -8.35 20.81
C PHE A 477 -7.42 -8.31 22.22
N PHE A 478 -7.16 -7.15 22.80
CA PHE A 478 -6.68 -7.06 24.17
C PHE A 478 -7.76 -7.46 25.18
N ARG A 479 -7.36 -8.22 26.17
CA ARG A 479 -8.19 -8.67 27.30
C ARG A 479 -7.29 -8.78 28.52
N ALA A 480 -7.66 -8.10 29.61
CA ALA A 480 -6.89 -8.04 30.86
C ALA A 480 -6.70 -9.44 31.52
N ASP A 481 -7.68 -10.32 31.37
CA ASP A 481 -7.61 -11.68 31.91
C ASP A 481 -8.20 -12.69 30.91
N LYS A 482 -7.34 -13.57 30.36
CA LYS A 482 -7.73 -14.61 29.41
C LYS A 482 -8.53 -15.76 30.05
N SER A 483 -8.44 -15.96 31.36
CA SER A 483 -9.06 -17.10 32.07
C SER A 483 -10.48 -16.80 32.54
N HIS A 484 -10.71 -15.68 33.23
CA HIS A 484 -12.03 -15.27 33.70
C HIS A 484 -12.94 -14.73 32.57
N SER A 485 -12.37 -14.13 31.58
CA SER A 485 -13.10 -13.52 30.47
C SER A 485 -13.68 -14.52 29.45
N LYS A 486 -13.28 -15.82 29.49
CA LYS A 486 -13.92 -16.86 28.65
C LYS A 486 -15.41 -17.04 28.99
N ASN A 487 -15.80 -16.86 30.25
CA ASN A 487 -17.20 -17.01 30.70
C ASN A 487 -18.05 -15.74 30.37
N ILE A 488 -17.42 -14.55 30.30
CA ILE A 488 -18.12 -13.27 30.12
C ILE A 488 -18.36 -12.98 28.62
N GLY A 489 -17.60 -13.60 27.69
CA GLY A 489 -17.78 -13.52 26.26
C GLY A 489 -17.49 -12.12 25.69
N GLY A 490 -16.38 -11.94 25.01
CA GLY A 490 -16.03 -10.70 24.32
C GLY A 490 -14.96 -10.96 23.28
N THR A 491 -14.99 -10.20 22.17
CA THR A 491 -14.04 -10.30 21.06
C THR A 491 -12.73 -9.57 21.31
N GLY A 492 -12.71 -8.62 22.27
CA GLY A 492 -11.58 -7.71 22.48
C GLY A 492 -11.44 -6.64 21.39
N LEU A 493 -12.46 -6.51 20.53
CA LEU A 493 -12.47 -5.51 19.44
C LEU A 493 -13.29 -4.27 19.78
N GLY A 494 -14.24 -4.32 20.69
CA GLY A 494 -15.17 -3.24 20.98
C GLY A 494 -14.50 -1.91 21.36
N LEU A 495 -13.51 -1.91 22.27
CA LEU A 495 -12.80 -0.68 22.65
C LEU A 495 -11.85 -0.18 21.54
N SER A 496 -11.31 -1.06 20.72
CA SER A 496 -10.54 -0.64 19.54
C SER A 496 -11.42 0.04 18.49
N ILE A 497 -12.67 -0.40 18.32
CA ILE A 497 -13.68 0.29 17.49
C ILE A 497 -13.99 1.66 18.09
N VAL A 498 -14.20 1.77 19.39
CA VAL A 498 -14.43 3.04 20.10
C VAL A 498 -13.30 4.02 19.83
N LYS A 499 -12.04 3.60 19.96
CA LYS A 499 -10.86 4.42 19.68
C LYS A 499 -10.83 4.89 18.23
N HIS A 500 -11.09 3.98 17.28
CA HIS A 500 -11.08 4.31 15.85
C HIS A 500 -12.17 5.34 15.51
N VAL A 501 -13.40 5.13 15.98
CA VAL A 501 -14.51 6.05 15.78
C VAL A 501 -14.21 7.42 16.41
N ALA A 502 -13.61 7.48 17.59
CA ALA A 502 -13.20 8.73 18.21
C ALA A 502 -12.17 9.47 17.35
N MET A 503 -11.15 8.79 16.87
CA MET A 503 -10.13 9.38 15.98
C MET A 503 -10.75 9.92 14.67
N SER A 504 -11.65 9.17 14.05
CA SER A 504 -12.33 9.56 12.80
C SER A 504 -13.28 10.77 12.98
N ASN A 505 -13.72 11.04 14.22
CA ASN A 505 -14.61 12.14 14.54
C ASN A 505 -13.96 13.23 15.40
N ASN A 506 -12.62 13.33 15.42
CA ASN A 506 -11.85 14.32 16.20
C ASN A 506 -12.24 14.37 17.69
N ALA A 507 -12.62 13.21 18.27
CA ALA A 507 -12.99 13.10 19.67
C ALA A 507 -11.80 12.59 20.51
N LEU A 508 -11.77 13.02 21.76
CA LEU A 508 -10.85 12.53 22.78
C LEU A 508 -11.57 11.53 23.68
N ILE A 509 -10.86 10.49 24.10
CA ILE A 509 -11.35 9.53 25.09
C ILE A 509 -10.45 9.62 26.31
N ASP A 510 -11.06 9.81 27.47
CA ASP A 510 -10.42 9.72 28.78
C ASP A 510 -10.99 8.53 29.56
N VAL A 511 -10.15 7.87 30.36
CA VAL A 511 -10.52 6.68 31.13
C VAL A 511 -10.09 6.83 32.59
N GLN A 512 -11.05 6.92 33.47
CA GLN A 512 -10.83 6.91 34.91
C GLN A 512 -11.36 5.60 35.47
N SER A 513 -10.48 4.77 36.03
CA SER A 513 -10.85 3.47 36.55
C SER A 513 -9.87 3.00 37.61
N ALA A 514 -10.37 2.23 38.54
CA ALA A 514 -9.56 1.53 39.52
C ALA A 514 -10.18 0.16 39.86
N PRO A 515 -9.38 -0.86 40.17
CA PRO A 515 -9.89 -2.17 40.53
C PRO A 515 -10.93 -2.12 41.65
N GLY A 516 -12.10 -2.74 41.41
CA GLY A 516 -13.21 -2.82 42.36
C GLY A 516 -14.01 -1.50 42.52
N LYS A 517 -13.71 -0.44 41.75
CA LYS A 517 -14.41 0.84 41.84
C LYS A 517 -15.16 1.22 40.55
N GLY A 518 -15.19 0.30 39.57
CA GLY A 518 -15.77 0.56 38.27
C GLY A 518 -14.89 1.42 37.34
N SER A 519 -15.48 1.89 36.24
CA SER A 519 -14.81 2.69 35.24
C SER A 519 -15.69 3.84 34.76
N VAL A 520 -15.05 4.94 34.34
CA VAL A 520 -15.69 6.05 33.68
C VAL A 520 -14.95 6.30 32.37
N PHE A 521 -15.65 6.13 31.25
CA PHE A 521 -15.17 6.48 29.91
C PHE A 521 -15.80 7.78 29.49
N THR A 522 -14.99 8.81 29.27
CA THR A 522 -15.44 10.13 28.85
C THR A 522 -15.02 10.37 27.39
N VAL A 523 -15.99 10.70 26.54
CA VAL A 523 -15.78 11.05 25.14
C VAL A 523 -16.09 12.52 24.95
N THR A 524 -15.14 13.29 24.42
CA THR A 524 -15.29 14.74 24.17
C THR A 524 -14.98 15.04 22.71
N PHE A 525 -15.92 15.63 22.00
CA PHE A 525 -15.78 16.06 20.61
C PHE A 525 -15.18 17.45 20.54
N LYS A 526 -14.20 17.68 19.67
CA LYS A 526 -13.55 19.00 19.51
C LYS A 526 -14.39 19.96 18.68
N ASP A 527 -15.14 19.43 17.72
CA ASP A 527 -16.01 20.20 16.83
C ASP A 527 -17.43 20.21 17.43
N ILE A 528 -17.72 21.21 18.25
CA ILE A 528 -19.09 21.49 18.79
C ILE A 528 -19.71 22.51 17.84
N SER A 529 -20.82 22.16 17.19
CA SER A 529 -21.59 23.08 16.34
C SER A 529 -22.38 24.07 17.19
#